data_18358a1f0be32903ac7801b2e0a1fed9
#
_entry.id   18358a1f0be32903ac7801b2e0a1fed9
#
_cell.length_a   1.000
_cell.length_b   1.000
_cell.length_c   1.000
_cell.angle_alpha   90.00
_cell.angle_beta   90.00
_cell.angle_gamma   90.00
#
_symmetry.space_group_name_H-M   'P 1'
#
loop_
_entity.id
_entity.type
_entity.pdbx_description
1 polymer ?
#
loop_
_entity_poly.entity_id
_entity_poly.type
_entity_poly.pdbx_seq_one_letter_code
_entity_poly.pdbx_strand_id
1 'polypeptide(L)'
;MSSSNTQRVLRENLKEVVKKYSDSSLLLSGGLDSSILACLMKPKFSIVTSLGTDSMDIEYARRIARKYSENHIECVVDFDDIIMTVPHIVKTFKTFDPLEIRNSAVIYLGLKTSRDQGFMSVVTGDGADELFAGYNYMQRYFSNLERLQSILEDLWTIMKFSSRKIGESLGVVVNTPYLEKQFYNLATSIGIDEKVGEHENKTWGKFILRKTFEDELGSTVWRNKMALEQGSGFEKISVKFHDLIDAEEFNNESKRVLIDGVKLKNKEHLYYYRIYESFFGSPAKEPCETKRCSFCSSCLTYPKYCYTCGAFPPI
;
A
#
# COMPACT_ATOMS: atom_id res chain seq x y z
N MET A 1 -15.92 20.79 -17.63
CA MET A 1 -17.25 20.38 -17.08
C MET A 1 -17.44 21.14 -15.77
N SER A 2 -18.69 21.40 -15.31
CA SER A 2 -18.84 21.92 -13.94
C SER A 2 -18.40 20.85 -12.93
N SER A 3 -17.84 21.26 -11.79
CA SER A 3 -17.36 20.32 -10.74
C SER A 3 -18.44 19.32 -10.31
N SER A 4 -19.71 19.76 -10.21
CA SER A 4 -20.84 18.88 -9.91
C SER A 4 -21.09 17.80 -11.00
N ASN A 5 -20.87 18.10 -12.26
CA ASN A 5 -20.99 17.11 -13.32
C ASN A 5 -19.83 16.12 -13.31
N THR A 6 -18.61 16.57 -13.04
CA THR A 6 -17.44 15.69 -12.88
C THR A 6 -17.65 14.70 -11.74
N GLN A 7 -18.14 15.17 -10.58
CA GLN A 7 -18.47 14.32 -9.43
C GLN A 7 -19.50 13.24 -9.78
N ARG A 8 -20.59 13.62 -10.46
CA ARG A 8 -21.63 12.67 -10.88
C ARG A 8 -21.06 11.61 -11.82
N VAL A 9 -20.32 12.01 -12.85
CA VAL A 9 -19.72 11.10 -13.84
C VAL A 9 -18.72 10.15 -13.17
N LEU A 10 -17.87 10.67 -12.29
CA LEU A 10 -16.88 9.90 -11.54
C LEU A 10 -17.57 8.84 -10.67
N ARG A 11 -18.62 9.21 -9.94
CA ARG A 11 -19.40 8.31 -9.11
C ARG A 11 -20.06 7.20 -9.92
N GLU A 12 -20.78 7.55 -10.98
CA GLU A 12 -21.47 6.58 -11.83
C GLU A 12 -20.48 5.60 -12.48
N ASN A 13 -19.35 6.12 -12.99
CA ASN A 13 -18.32 5.29 -13.60
C ASN A 13 -17.73 4.29 -12.59
N LEU A 14 -17.33 4.75 -11.39
CA LEU A 14 -16.78 3.84 -10.38
C LEU A 14 -17.82 2.81 -9.92
N LYS A 15 -19.09 3.22 -9.81
CA LYS A 15 -20.19 2.32 -9.46
C LYS A 15 -20.38 1.21 -10.51
N GLU A 16 -20.29 1.53 -11.79
CA GLU A 16 -20.38 0.53 -12.87
C GLU A 16 -19.17 -0.43 -12.83
N VAL A 17 -17.97 0.10 -12.59
CA VAL A 17 -16.76 -0.74 -12.46
C VAL A 17 -16.89 -1.71 -11.28
N VAL A 18 -17.32 -1.23 -10.13
CA VAL A 18 -17.42 -2.03 -8.89
C VAL A 18 -18.46 -3.14 -8.98
N LYS A 19 -19.55 -2.96 -9.76
CA LYS A 19 -20.57 -4.01 -9.99
C LYS A 19 -20.00 -5.32 -10.53
N LYS A 20 -18.89 -5.27 -11.26
CA LYS A 20 -18.22 -6.47 -11.78
C LYS A 20 -17.68 -7.39 -10.67
N TYR A 21 -17.54 -6.87 -9.46
CA TYR A 21 -16.88 -7.53 -8.33
C TYR A 21 -17.81 -7.79 -7.16
N SER A 22 -19.11 -7.87 -7.40
CA SER A 22 -20.16 -8.05 -6.36
C SER A 22 -19.97 -9.30 -5.48
N ASP A 23 -19.34 -10.35 -6.04
CA ASP A 23 -19.08 -11.60 -5.31
C ASP A 23 -17.67 -11.67 -4.69
N SER A 24 -16.87 -10.60 -4.82
CA SER A 24 -15.56 -10.49 -4.21
C SER A 24 -15.66 -10.01 -2.77
N SER A 25 -14.70 -10.40 -1.92
CA SER A 25 -14.48 -9.73 -0.64
C SER A 25 -13.74 -8.41 -0.82
N LEU A 26 -13.67 -7.60 0.23
CA LEU A 26 -13.00 -6.29 0.23
C LEU A 26 -11.96 -6.21 1.33
N LEU A 27 -10.71 -5.81 1.01
CA LEU A 27 -9.77 -5.35 2.02
C LEU A 27 -10.17 -3.92 2.42
N LEU A 28 -10.61 -3.76 3.67
CA LEU A 28 -11.22 -2.53 4.20
C LEU A 28 -10.38 -1.95 5.34
N SER A 29 -9.48 -1.01 5.05
CA SER A 29 -8.70 -0.29 6.07
C SER A 29 -9.46 0.86 6.75
N GLY A 30 -10.67 1.18 6.29
CA GLY A 30 -11.39 2.38 6.73
C GLY A 30 -10.75 3.70 6.27
N GLY A 31 -9.74 3.66 5.40
CA GLY A 31 -9.25 4.79 4.62
C GLY A 31 -10.26 5.19 3.56
N LEU A 32 -10.11 6.40 2.99
CA LEU A 32 -11.06 6.96 2.01
C LEU A 32 -11.35 5.97 0.87
N ASP A 33 -10.31 5.42 0.26
CA ASP A 33 -10.42 4.60 -0.95
C ASP A 33 -11.22 3.32 -0.72
N SER A 34 -10.83 2.56 0.29
CA SER A 34 -11.53 1.33 0.65
C SER A 34 -12.95 1.61 1.19
N SER A 35 -13.17 2.76 1.83
CA SER A 35 -14.51 3.17 2.31
C SER A 35 -15.44 3.53 1.16
N ILE A 36 -14.95 4.20 0.11
CA ILE A 36 -15.70 4.46 -1.12
C ILE A 36 -16.10 3.14 -1.79
N LEU A 37 -15.16 2.20 -1.89
CA LEU A 37 -15.45 0.88 -2.46
C LEU A 37 -16.48 0.11 -1.63
N ALA A 38 -16.37 0.14 -0.30
CA ALA A 38 -17.36 -0.46 0.59
C ALA A 38 -18.76 0.13 0.38
N CYS A 39 -18.87 1.46 0.28
CA CYS A 39 -20.13 2.17 0.04
C CYS A 39 -20.77 1.76 -1.29
N LEU A 40 -20.01 1.65 -2.36
CA LEU A 40 -20.50 1.33 -3.70
C LEU A 40 -20.79 -0.16 -3.88
N MET A 41 -19.92 -1.01 -3.33
CA MET A 41 -19.94 -2.46 -3.51
C MET A 41 -20.94 -3.14 -2.57
N LYS A 42 -21.06 -2.65 -1.33
CA LYS A 42 -21.79 -3.30 -0.21
C LYS A 42 -21.37 -4.77 -0.11
N PRO A 43 -20.09 -5.04 0.21
CA PRO A 43 -19.52 -6.38 0.11
C PRO A 43 -20.20 -7.33 1.10
N LYS A 44 -20.40 -8.59 0.67
CA LYS A 44 -20.81 -9.68 1.56
C LYS A 44 -19.78 -9.94 2.66
N PHE A 45 -18.52 -9.63 2.36
CA PHE A 45 -17.40 -9.87 3.27
C PHE A 45 -16.34 -8.76 3.15
N SER A 46 -15.97 -8.17 4.28
CA SER A 46 -14.84 -7.22 4.36
C SER A 46 -13.86 -7.64 5.44
N ILE A 47 -12.58 -7.30 5.23
CA ILE A 47 -11.49 -7.71 6.12
C ILE A 47 -10.61 -6.49 6.40
N VAL A 48 -10.27 -6.27 7.67
CA VAL A 48 -9.18 -5.39 8.08
C VAL A 48 -8.08 -6.22 8.72
N THR A 49 -6.81 -5.92 8.41
CA THR A 49 -5.65 -6.54 9.06
C THR A 49 -4.98 -5.55 10.00
N SER A 50 -4.66 -5.99 11.22
CA SER A 50 -4.09 -5.14 12.25
C SER A 50 -3.14 -5.89 13.16
N LEU A 51 -2.05 -5.24 13.57
CA LEU A 51 -1.21 -5.65 14.67
C LEU A 51 -1.86 -5.20 15.99
N GLY A 52 -2.39 -6.17 16.73
CA GLY A 52 -3.16 -5.87 17.95
C GLY A 52 -4.54 -5.24 17.67
N THR A 53 -5.27 -4.96 18.72
CA THR A 53 -6.67 -4.50 18.68
C THR A 53 -6.84 -2.98 18.69
N ASP A 54 -5.75 -2.23 18.87
CA ASP A 54 -5.72 -0.78 19.10
C ASP A 54 -5.27 0.03 17.87
N SER A 55 -5.22 -0.58 16.69
CA SER A 55 -4.86 0.14 15.47
C SER A 55 -5.97 1.07 15.01
N MET A 56 -5.58 2.18 14.39
CA MET A 56 -6.55 3.15 13.87
C MET A 56 -7.40 2.56 12.75
N ASP A 57 -6.85 1.69 11.92
CA ASP A 57 -7.58 1.09 10.81
C ASP A 57 -8.72 0.19 11.28
N ILE A 58 -8.56 -0.56 12.37
CA ILE A 58 -9.66 -1.36 12.95
C ILE A 58 -10.87 -0.48 13.30
N GLU A 59 -10.63 0.64 13.99
CA GLU A 59 -11.73 1.50 14.43
C GLU A 59 -12.51 2.08 13.23
N TYR A 60 -11.79 2.59 12.24
CA TYR A 60 -12.43 3.16 11.04
C TYR A 60 -13.08 2.08 10.16
N ALA A 61 -12.41 0.94 9.96
CA ALA A 61 -12.96 -0.17 9.19
C ALA A 61 -14.25 -0.69 9.81
N ARG A 62 -14.30 -0.85 11.14
CA ARG A 62 -15.48 -1.27 11.88
C ARG A 62 -16.67 -0.31 11.68
N ARG A 63 -16.44 1.00 11.69
CA ARG A 63 -17.48 2.02 11.44
C ARG A 63 -18.05 1.89 10.02
N ILE A 64 -17.18 1.76 9.03
CA ILE A 64 -17.59 1.62 7.62
C ILE A 64 -18.28 0.28 7.39
N ALA A 65 -17.73 -0.82 7.92
CA ALA A 65 -18.29 -2.16 7.77
C ALA A 65 -19.70 -2.27 8.34
N ARG A 66 -19.97 -1.70 9.52
CA ARG A 66 -21.32 -1.66 10.11
C ARG A 66 -22.37 -1.04 9.20
N LYS A 67 -21.97 -0.13 8.33
CA LYS A 67 -22.90 0.57 7.42
C LYS A 67 -23.04 -0.11 6.07
N TYR A 68 -21.97 -0.76 5.59
CA TYR A 68 -21.88 -1.16 4.19
C TYR A 68 -21.54 -2.63 3.96
N SER A 69 -21.06 -3.38 4.94
CA SER A 69 -20.69 -4.80 4.78
C SER A 69 -21.71 -5.70 5.47
N GLU A 70 -22.04 -6.84 4.87
CA GLU A 70 -22.88 -7.85 5.52
C GLU A 70 -22.11 -8.54 6.66
N ASN A 71 -20.84 -8.90 6.39
CA ASN A 71 -19.94 -9.50 7.37
C ASN A 71 -18.60 -8.77 7.37
N HIS A 72 -17.96 -8.71 8.54
CA HIS A 72 -16.66 -8.06 8.72
C HIS A 72 -15.77 -8.88 9.61
N ILE A 73 -14.53 -9.15 9.17
CA ILE A 73 -13.50 -9.79 9.97
C ILE A 73 -12.40 -8.79 10.30
N GLU A 74 -12.06 -8.74 11.57
CA GLU A 74 -10.87 -8.09 12.08
C GLU A 74 -9.78 -9.16 12.20
N CYS A 75 -8.86 -9.22 11.22
CA CYS A 75 -7.69 -10.07 11.24
C CYS A 75 -6.65 -9.44 12.18
N VAL A 76 -6.81 -9.69 13.47
CA VAL A 76 -5.89 -9.22 14.50
C VAL A 76 -4.76 -10.24 14.62
N VAL A 77 -3.53 -9.76 14.45
CA VAL A 77 -2.31 -10.59 14.43
C VAL A 77 -1.31 -10.09 15.46
N ASP A 78 -0.39 -10.94 15.82
CA ASP A 78 0.75 -10.61 16.65
C ASP A 78 2.06 -10.55 15.84
N PHE A 79 3.18 -10.38 16.54
CA PHE A 79 4.49 -10.31 15.92
C PHE A 79 4.87 -11.62 15.20
N ASP A 80 4.58 -12.76 15.82
CA ASP A 80 4.96 -14.07 15.29
C ASP A 80 4.17 -14.40 14.02
N ASP A 81 2.89 -14.03 13.96
CA ASP A 81 2.08 -14.14 12.76
C ASP A 81 2.70 -13.37 11.58
N ILE A 82 3.21 -12.16 11.86
CA ILE A 82 3.86 -11.33 10.82
C ILE A 82 5.17 -11.98 10.38
N ILE A 83 6.01 -12.40 11.32
CA ILE A 83 7.31 -13.02 11.03
C ILE A 83 7.15 -14.27 10.16
N MET A 84 6.11 -15.05 10.38
CA MET A 84 5.82 -16.23 9.55
C MET A 84 5.50 -15.88 8.08
N THR A 85 5.11 -14.63 7.78
CA THR A 85 4.87 -14.20 6.40
C THR A 85 6.15 -13.77 5.68
N VAL A 86 7.18 -13.33 6.42
CA VAL A 86 8.38 -12.68 5.87
C VAL A 86 9.11 -13.54 4.83
N PRO A 87 9.39 -14.84 5.06
CA PRO A 87 10.08 -15.67 4.06
C PRO A 87 9.32 -15.73 2.72
N HIS A 88 7.99 -15.81 2.78
CA HIS A 88 7.15 -15.81 1.58
C HIS A 88 7.27 -14.49 0.82
N ILE A 89 7.18 -13.36 1.53
CA ILE A 89 7.27 -12.02 0.95
C ILE A 89 8.65 -11.77 0.36
N VAL A 90 9.72 -12.07 1.11
CA VAL A 90 11.10 -11.94 0.64
C VAL A 90 11.32 -12.73 -0.65
N LYS A 91 10.84 -13.98 -0.69
CA LYS A 91 10.95 -14.85 -1.87
C LYS A 91 10.13 -14.29 -3.04
N THR A 92 8.91 -13.83 -2.80
CA THR A 92 7.99 -13.33 -3.83
C THR A 92 8.52 -12.05 -4.50
N PHE A 93 9.03 -11.10 -3.70
CA PHE A 93 9.47 -9.79 -4.22
C PHE A 93 10.98 -9.70 -4.47
N LYS A 94 11.74 -10.68 -4.00
CA LYS A 94 13.21 -10.64 -4.03
C LYS A 94 13.74 -9.36 -3.37
N THR A 95 13.26 -9.09 -2.18
CA THR A 95 13.50 -7.84 -1.43
C THR A 95 13.81 -8.12 0.03
N PHE A 96 14.58 -7.22 0.65
CA PHE A 96 14.73 -7.11 2.09
C PHE A 96 14.43 -5.68 2.58
N ASP A 97 13.70 -4.89 1.76
CA ASP A 97 13.21 -3.56 2.12
C ASP A 97 12.16 -3.65 3.23
N PRO A 98 12.41 -3.06 4.41
CA PRO A 98 11.47 -3.12 5.52
C PRO A 98 10.09 -2.53 5.22
N LEU A 99 10.04 -1.46 4.42
CA LEU A 99 8.76 -0.81 4.06
C LEU A 99 7.91 -1.73 3.19
N GLU A 100 8.51 -2.31 2.14
CA GLU A 100 7.83 -3.26 1.26
C GLU A 100 7.36 -4.49 2.04
N ILE A 101 8.20 -5.05 2.92
CA ILE A 101 7.87 -6.25 3.70
C ILE A 101 6.71 -5.97 4.65
N ARG A 102 6.71 -4.85 5.39
CA ARG A 102 5.63 -4.49 6.32
C ARG A 102 4.30 -4.30 5.58
N ASN A 103 4.29 -3.52 4.50
CA ASN A 103 3.09 -3.30 3.69
C ASN A 103 2.57 -4.61 3.08
N SER A 104 3.48 -5.43 2.54
CA SER A 104 3.14 -6.72 1.95
C SER A 104 2.60 -7.72 2.97
N ALA A 105 3.07 -7.69 4.22
CA ALA A 105 2.56 -8.56 5.29
C ALA A 105 1.10 -8.24 5.65
N VAL A 106 0.73 -6.95 5.73
CA VAL A 106 -0.68 -6.53 5.92
C VAL A 106 -1.56 -7.10 4.83
N ILE A 107 -1.14 -6.94 3.57
CA ILE A 107 -1.88 -7.41 2.39
C ILE A 107 -1.97 -8.93 2.37
N TYR A 108 -0.84 -9.62 2.61
CA TYR A 108 -0.76 -11.08 2.62
C TYR A 108 -1.74 -11.70 3.62
N LEU A 109 -1.74 -11.20 4.85
CA LEU A 109 -2.61 -11.70 5.91
C LEU A 109 -4.10 -11.44 5.61
N GLY A 110 -4.43 -10.27 5.06
CA GLY A 110 -5.78 -9.97 4.61
C GLY A 110 -6.25 -10.86 3.47
N LEU A 111 -5.42 -11.08 2.45
CA LEU A 111 -5.74 -11.97 1.32
C LEU A 111 -5.82 -13.44 1.77
N LYS A 112 -4.92 -13.87 2.65
CA LYS A 112 -4.97 -15.21 3.24
C LYS A 112 -6.27 -15.42 4.02
N THR A 113 -6.64 -14.47 4.87
CA THR A 113 -7.89 -14.50 5.63
C THR A 113 -9.09 -14.60 4.70
N SER A 114 -9.12 -13.81 3.63
CA SER A 114 -10.18 -13.87 2.61
C SER A 114 -10.29 -15.26 1.99
N ARG A 115 -9.17 -15.82 1.54
CA ARG A 115 -9.10 -17.16 0.97
C ARG A 115 -9.59 -18.23 1.95
N ASP A 116 -9.15 -18.16 3.21
CA ASP A 116 -9.51 -19.11 4.25
C ASP A 116 -11.04 -19.05 4.59
N GLN A 117 -11.71 -17.94 4.25
CA GLN A 117 -13.17 -17.78 4.28
C GLN A 117 -13.86 -18.19 2.97
N GLY A 118 -13.12 -18.74 2.02
CA GLY A 118 -13.67 -19.23 0.75
C GLY A 118 -13.77 -18.19 -0.37
N PHE A 119 -13.26 -16.96 -0.18
CA PHE A 119 -13.26 -15.92 -1.21
C PHE A 119 -11.94 -15.94 -1.98
N MET A 120 -12.00 -16.38 -3.23
CA MET A 120 -10.85 -16.42 -4.15
C MET A 120 -10.70 -15.14 -4.98
N SER A 121 -11.60 -14.17 -4.81
CA SER A 121 -11.60 -12.87 -5.48
C SER A 121 -11.72 -11.76 -4.43
N VAL A 122 -10.79 -10.82 -4.47
CA VAL A 122 -10.66 -9.74 -3.46
C VAL A 122 -10.51 -8.40 -4.15
N VAL A 123 -11.22 -7.40 -3.65
CA VAL A 123 -11.10 -6.01 -4.10
C VAL A 123 -10.18 -5.24 -3.16
N THR A 124 -9.32 -4.38 -3.72
CA THR A 124 -8.45 -3.45 -2.98
C THR A 124 -8.61 -2.01 -3.45
N GLY A 125 -8.20 -1.05 -2.61
CA GLY A 125 -8.22 0.38 -2.90
C GLY A 125 -7.03 0.90 -3.71
N ASP A 126 -6.24 0.01 -4.29
CA ASP A 126 -5.03 0.37 -5.04
C ASP A 126 -5.34 1.27 -6.23
N GLY A 127 -4.48 2.26 -6.45
CA GLY A 127 -4.57 3.19 -7.57
C GLY A 127 -5.19 4.56 -7.23
N ALA A 128 -5.98 4.65 -6.16
CA ALA A 128 -6.64 5.92 -5.83
C ALA A 128 -5.65 7.02 -5.38
N ASP A 129 -4.61 6.67 -4.63
CA ASP A 129 -3.57 7.63 -4.22
C ASP A 129 -2.80 8.16 -5.43
N GLU A 130 -2.46 7.28 -6.35
CA GLU A 130 -1.73 7.57 -7.57
C GLU A 130 -2.53 8.44 -8.53
N LEU A 131 -3.81 8.19 -8.66
CA LEU A 131 -4.67 8.89 -9.61
C LEU A 131 -5.12 10.28 -9.11
N PHE A 132 -5.21 10.47 -7.78
CA PHE A 132 -5.84 11.66 -7.20
C PHE A 132 -4.96 12.42 -6.19
N ALA A 133 -3.64 12.34 -6.31
CA ALA A 133 -2.68 13.03 -5.43
C ALA A 133 -2.88 12.73 -3.93
N GLY A 134 -3.04 11.44 -3.59
CA GLY A 134 -3.39 11.02 -2.23
C GLY A 134 -2.24 10.89 -1.26
N TYR A 135 -0.99 10.84 -1.71
CA TYR A 135 0.17 10.61 -0.86
C TYR A 135 0.58 11.84 -0.05
N ASN A 136 0.93 11.65 1.22
CA ASN A 136 1.33 12.74 2.11
C ASN A 136 2.52 13.56 1.58
N TYR A 137 3.49 12.93 0.92
CA TYR A 137 4.64 13.64 0.36
C TYR A 137 4.27 14.61 -0.78
N MET A 138 3.11 14.45 -1.41
CA MET A 138 2.62 15.33 -2.47
C MET A 138 2.12 16.68 -1.94
N GLN A 139 1.77 16.76 -0.65
CA GLN A 139 1.26 17.99 -0.03
C GLN A 139 2.21 19.18 -0.20
N ARG A 140 3.52 18.95 -0.20
CA ARG A 140 4.53 20.00 -0.44
C ARG A 140 4.47 20.62 -1.84
N TYR A 141 3.73 20.01 -2.76
CA TYR A 141 3.56 20.49 -4.13
C TYR A 141 2.15 21.05 -4.39
N PHE A 142 1.26 21.09 -3.41
CA PHE A 142 -0.11 21.56 -3.60
C PHE A 142 -0.19 23.06 -3.98
N SER A 143 0.84 23.85 -3.66
CA SER A 143 0.99 25.23 -4.13
C SER A 143 1.55 25.35 -5.56
N ASN A 144 1.99 24.25 -6.19
CA ASN A 144 2.52 24.21 -7.55
C ASN A 144 1.88 23.05 -8.32
N LEU A 145 0.69 23.30 -8.85
CA LEU A 145 -0.13 22.28 -9.51
C LEU A 145 0.51 21.71 -10.78
N GLU A 146 1.26 22.51 -11.53
CA GLU A 146 1.98 22.03 -12.72
C GLU A 146 3.03 20.99 -12.34
N ARG A 147 3.80 21.27 -11.27
CA ARG A 147 4.78 20.31 -10.77
C ARG A 147 4.12 19.05 -10.21
N LEU A 148 2.99 19.20 -9.51
CA LEU A 148 2.24 18.07 -9.00
C LEU A 148 1.68 17.19 -10.14
N GLN A 149 1.16 17.80 -11.22
CA GLN A 149 0.70 17.09 -12.40
C GLN A 149 1.82 16.24 -13.01
N SER A 150 3.01 16.82 -13.22
CA SER A 150 4.18 16.10 -13.72
C SER A 150 4.56 14.91 -12.82
N ILE A 151 4.49 15.07 -11.49
CA ILE A 151 4.77 13.99 -10.54
C ILE A 151 3.74 12.85 -10.67
N LEU A 152 2.46 13.17 -10.85
CA LEU A 152 1.42 12.17 -11.05
C LEU A 152 1.62 11.41 -12.38
N GLU A 153 1.92 12.11 -13.46
CA GLU A 153 2.18 11.51 -14.77
C GLU A 153 3.38 10.57 -14.73
N ASP A 154 4.48 10.99 -14.10
CA ASP A 154 5.64 10.12 -13.85
C ASP A 154 5.22 8.86 -13.06
N LEU A 155 4.41 9.03 -12.00
CA LEU A 155 3.95 7.94 -11.15
C LEU A 155 3.08 6.94 -11.93
N TRP A 156 2.19 7.42 -12.82
CA TRP A 156 1.32 6.54 -13.62
C TRP A 156 2.11 5.59 -14.53
N THR A 157 3.32 5.96 -14.93
CA THR A 157 4.17 5.13 -15.78
C THR A 157 4.89 4.02 -15.03
N ILE A 158 5.07 4.17 -13.71
CA ILE A 158 5.92 3.29 -12.89
C ILE A 158 5.19 2.60 -11.73
N MET A 159 3.91 2.92 -11.50
CA MET A 159 3.16 2.37 -10.38
C MET A 159 3.09 0.84 -10.44
N LYS A 160 3.37 0.22 -9.29
CA LYS A 160 3.29 -1.22 -9.09
C LYS A 160 2.56 -1.48 -7.78
N PHE A 161 1.77 -2.53 -7.76
CA PHE A 161 0.96 -2.89 -6.60
C PHE A 161 1.31 -4.29 -6.14
N SER A 162 1.81 -4.39 -4.91
CA SER A 162 2.23 -5.65 -4.29
C SER A 162 1.06 -6.61 -4.11
N SER A 163 -0.16 -6.08 -3.95
CA SER A 163 -1.38 -6.86 -3.77
C SER A 163 -1.62 -7.90 -4.85
N ARG A 164 -1.40 -7.56 -6.13
CA ARG A 164 -1.58 -8.48 -7.25
C ARG A 164 -0.62 -9.66 -7.19
N LYS A 165 0.67 -9.37 -6.97
CA LYS A 165 1.71 -10.41 -6.92
C LYS A 165 1.55 -11.31 -5.69
N ILE A 166 1.11 -10.77 -4.56
CA ILE A 166 0.76 -11.55 -3.37
C ILE A 166 -0.47 -12.41 -3.66
N GLY A 167 -1.51 -11.85 -4.29
CA GLY A 167 -2.69 -12.60 -4.70
C GLY A 167 -2.34 -13.80 -5.59
N GLU A 168 -1.54 -13.58 -6.63
CA GLU A 168 -1.04 -14.66 -7.50
C GLU A 168 -0.35 -15.76 -6.70
N SER A 169 0.53 -15.39 -5.75
CA SER A 169 1.24 -16.35 -4.90
C SER A 169 0.35 -17.15 -3.95
N LEU A 170 -0.84 -16.61 -3.63
CA LEU A 170 -1.86 -17.25 -2.79
C LEU A 170 -2.97 -17.94 -3.59
N GLY A 171 -2.96 -17.82 -4.93
CA GLY A 171 -4.05 -18.27 -5.79
C GLY A 171 -5.33 -17.42 -5.65
N VAL A 172 -5.22 -16.16 -5.25
CA VAL A 172 -6.31 -15.21 -5.06
C VAL A 172 -6.27 -14.15 -6.16
N VAL A 173 -7.40 -13.91 -6.81
CA VAL A 173 -7.55 -12.84 -7.80
C VAL A 173 -7.73 -11.51 -7.10
N VAL A 174 -6.82 -10.56 -7.30
CA VAL A 174 -6.91 -9.21 -6.76
C VAL A 174 -7.44 -8.25 -7.81
N ASN A 175 -8.57 -7.64 -7.53
CA ASN A 175 -9.25 -6.65 -8.36
C ASN A 175 -9.00 -5.24 -7.84
N THR A 176 -8.68 -4.33 -8.74
CA THR A 176 -8.31 -2.95 -8.43
C THR A 176 -9.21 -1.98 -9.22
N PRO A 177 -10.44 -1.69 -8.74
CA PRO A 177 -11.43 -0.91 -9.50
C PRO A 177 -10.96 0.45 -9.98
N TYR A 178 -10.12 1.15 -9.20
CA TYR A 178 -9.55 2.43 -9.60
C TYR A 178 -8.62 2.33 -10.82
N LEU A 179 -8.04 1.15 -11.07
CA LEU A 179 -7.13 0.89 -12.20
C LEU A 179 -7.83 0.21 -13.38
N GLU A 180 -9.13 -0.04 -13.31
CA GLU A 180 -9.91 -0.48 -14.47
C GLU A 180 -9.83 0.57 -15.59
N LYS A 181 -9.55 0.13 -16.81
CA LYS A 181 -9.28 1.01 -17.95
C LYS A 181 -10.28 2.15 -18.09
N GLN A 182 -11.56 1.86 -17.91
CA GLN A 182 -12.62 2.85 -18.00
C GLN A 182 -12.48 3.96 -16.95
N PHE A 183 -12.29 3.57 -15.68
CA PHE A 183 -12.13 4.52 -14.58
C PHE A 183 -10.78 5.23 -14.62
N TYR A 184 -9.70 4.51 -14.94
CA TYR A 184 -8.37 5.07 -15.11
C TYR A 184 -8.35 6.21 -16.14
N ASN A 185 -8.93 5.99 -17.32
CA ASN A 185 -8.99 7.01 -18.36
C ASN A 185 -9.79 8.25 -17.91
N LEU A 186 -10.89 8.05 -17.20
CA LEU A 186 -11.66 9.15 -16.61
C LEU A 186 -10.83 9.89 -15.55
N ALA A 187 -10.24 9.16 -14.61
CA ALA A 187 -9.47 9.74 -13.50
C ALA A 187 -8.26 10.55 -14.00
N THR A 188 -7.56 10.07 -15.05
CA THR A 188 -6.41 10.77 -15.63
C THR A 188 -6.84 12.01 -16.44
N SER A 189 -8.06 12.04 -16.97
CA SER A 189 -8.60 13.22 -17.68
C SER A 189 -9.11 14.34 -16.78
N ILE A 190 -9.29 14.07 -15.46
CA ILE A 190 -9.68 15.10 -14.49
C ILE A 190 -8.50 16.00 -14.19
N GLY A 191 -8.73 17.32 -14.25
CA GLY A 191 -7.70 18.34 -13.98
C GLY A 191 -7.14 18.25 -12.56
N ILE A 192 -5.89 18.65 -12.41
CA ILE A 192 -5.21 18.64 -11.11
C ILE A 192 -5.87 19.57 -10.10
N ASP A 193 -6.48 20.65 -10.56
CA ASP A 193 -7.25 21.64 -9.80
C ASP A 193 -8.53 21.06 -9.17
N GLU A 194 -9.09 19.99 -9.73
CA GLU A 194 -10.19 19.23 -9.13
C GLU A 194 -9.68 18.13 -8.15
N LYS A 195 -8.44 17.67 -8.33
CA LYS A 195 -7.83 16.63 -7.46
C LYS A 195 -7.31 17.19 -6.13
N VAL A 196 -6.96 18.48 -6.11
CA VAL A 196 -6.49 19.20 -4.93
C VAL A 196 -7.42 20.38 -4.66
N GLY A 197 -7.82 20.58 -3.42
CA GLY A 197 -8.71 21.69 -3.05
C GLY A 197 -8.72 21.94 -1.55
N GLU A 198 -9.38 23.01 -1.12
CA GLU A 198 -9.45 23.44 0.27
C GLU A 198 -10.77 23.03 0.94
N HIS A 199 -10.65 22.56 2.17
CA HIS A 199 -11.77 22.34 3.07
C HIS A 199 -11.32 22.64 4.50
N GLU A 200 -12.09 23.47 5.23
CA GLU A 200 -11.80 23.89 6.61
C GLU A 200 -10.35 24.41 6.80
N ASN A 201 -9.92 25.35 5.96
CA ASN A 201 -8.59 25.96 5.98
C ASN A 201 -7.42 24.98 5.78
N LYS A 202 -7.68 23.81 5.23
CA LYS A 202 -6.66 22.82 4.90
C LYS A 202 -6.78 22.39 3.45
N THR A 203 -5.62 22.27 2.78
CA THR A 203 -5.55 21.74 1.41
C THR A 203 -5.46 20.21 1.44
N TRP A 204 -6.27 19.57 0.61
CA TRP A 204 -6.43 18.14 0.55
C TRP A 204 -6.18 17.59 -0.86
N GLY A 205 -5.45 16.50 -0.94
CA GLY A 205 -5.49 15.62 -2.11
C GLY A 205 -6.75 14.76 -2.15
N LYS A 206 -7.00 14.09 -3.27
CA LYS A 206 -8.25 13.34 -3.52
C LYS A 206 -9.51 14.20 -3.35
N PHE A 207 -9.40 15.51 -3.56
CA PHE A 207 -10.45 16.46 -3.19
C PHE A 207 -11.79 16.12 -3.88
N ILE A 208 -11.76 15.86 -5.18
CA ILE A 208 -12.97 15.47 -5.90
C ILE A 208 -13.58 14.16 -5.38
N LEU A 209 -12.78 13.17 -5.01
CA LEU A 209 -13.28 11.92 -4.41
C LEU A 209 -13.97 12.21 -3.06
N ARG A 210 -13.35 13.03 -2.21
CA ARG A 210 -13.93 13.42 -0.92
C ARG A 210 -15.26 14.10 -1.11
N LYS A 211 -15.33 15.09 -2.00
CA LYS A 211 -16.58 15.82 -2.31
C LYS A 211 -17.65 14.93 -2.92
N THR A 212 -17.26 13.97 -3.75
CA THR A 212 -18.21 13.04 -4.41
C THR A 212 -18.90 12.12 -3.42
N PHE A 213 -18.23 11.74 -2.32
CA PHE A 213 -18.73 10.74 -1.37
C PHE A 213 -18.97 11.30 0.03
N GLU A 214 -18.99 12.64 0.19
CA GLU A 214 -19.19 13.31 1.48
C GLU A 214 -20.54 12.97 2.12
N ASP A 215 -21.60 12.93 1.33
CA ASP A 215 -22.95 12.63 1.82
C ASP A 215 -23.07 11.20 2.38
N GLU A 216 -22.39 10.22 1.77
CA GLU A 216 -22.45 8.83 2.21
C GLU A 216 -21.53 8.51 3.37
N LEU A 217 -20.32 9.04 3.33
CA LEU A 217 -19.27 8.69 4.29
C LEU A 217 -19.14 9.72 5.43
N GLY A 218 -19.82 10.88 5.30
CA GLY A 218 -19.78 11.95 6.28
C GLY A 218 -18.36 12.44 6.54
N SER A 219 -18.06 12.86 7.78
CA SER A 219 -16.74 13.35 8.17
C SER A 219 -15.58 12.37 7.95
N THR A 220 -15.86 11.09 7.73
CA THR A 220 -14.82 10.08 7.44
C THR A 220 -14.04 10.41 6.16
N VAL A 221 -14.66 11.09 5.18
CA VAL A 221 -13.95 11.50 3.96
C VAL A 221 -12.79 12.46 4.26
N TRP A 222 -12.86 13.24 5.33
CA TRP A 222 -11.83 14.20 5.74
C TRP A 222 -10.79 13.62 6.70
N ARG A 223 -10.77 12.28 6.88
CA ARG A 223 -9.69 11.58 7.59
C ARG A 223 -8.34 11.88 6.92
N ASN A 224 -7.32 12.13 7.74
CA ASN A 224 -5.95 12.23 7.27
C ASN A 224 -5.48 10.88 6.68
N LYS A 225 -4.72 10.96 5.58
CA LYS A 225 -4.08 9.77 5.00
C LYS A 225 -3.05 9.21 6.00
N MET A 226 -3.18 7.93 6.27
CA MET A 226 -2.15 7.14 6.95
C MET A 226 -1.56 6.13 5.97
N ALA A 227 -0.25 5.90 6.04
CA ALA A 227 0.38 4.82 5.31
C ALA A 227 -0.16 3.48 5.82
N LEU A 228 -0.18 2.46 4.96
CA LEU A 228 -0.77 1.16 5.28
C LEU A 228 -0.16 0.54 6.55
N GLU A 229 1.17 0.57 6.67
CA GLU A 229 1.89 0.07 7.85
C GLU A 229 1.58 0.84 9.14
N GLN A 230 1.29 2.15 9.03
CA GLN A 230 0.94 3.00 10.17
C GLN A 230 -0.48 2.74 10.64
N GLY A 231 -1.43 2.77 9.71
CA GLY A 231 -2.85 2.57 10.01
C GLY A 231 -3.12 1.19 10.62
N SER A 232 -2.45 0.17 10.12
CA SER A 232 -2.52 -1.21 10.63
C SER A 232 -1.68 -1.48 11.88
N GLY A 233 -0.78 -0.55 12.26
CA GLY A 233 0.14 -0.71 13.39
C GLY A 233 1.39 -1.54 13.08
N PHE A 234 1.58 -2.00 11.85
CA PHE A 234 2.72 -2.86 11.46
C PHE A 234 4.07 -2.13 11.54
N GLU A 235 4.11 -0.81 11.53
CA GLU A 235 5.34 -0.04 11.78
C GLU A 235 5.98 -0.35 13.14
N LYS A 236 5.15 -0.73 14.15
CA LYS A 236 5.60 -1.04 15.51
C LYS A 236 6.44 -2.32 15.60
N ILE A 237 6.41 -3.19 14.58
CA ILE A 237 7.20 -4.43 14.59
C ILE A 237 8.71 -4.14 14.59
N SER A 238 9.15 -3.00 14.06
CA SER A 238 10.56 -2.61 14.03
C SER A 238 11.21 -2.62 15.41
N VAL A 239 10.45 -2.30 16.47
CA VAL A 239 10.91 -2.27 17.85
C VAL A 239 11.26 -3.68 18.36
N LYS A 240 10.48 -4.70 17.96
CA LYS A 240 10.69 -6.09 18.40
C LYS A 240 12.03 -6.67 17.94
N PHE A 241 12.58 -6.20 16.84
CA PHE A 241 13.89 -6.64 16.37
C PHE A 241 15.05 -6.18 17.26
N HIS A 242 14.82 -5.16 18.12
CA HIS A 242 15.83 -4.76 19.13
C HIS A 242 16.03 -5.84 20.21
N ASP A 243 14.99 -6.62 20.48
CA ASP A 243 15.04 -7.69 21.47
C ASP A 243 15.55 -9.01 20.86
N LEU A 244 15.34 -9.22 19.56
CA LEU A 244 15.73 -10.44 18.84
C LEU A 244 17.21 -10.50 18.44
N ILE A 245 17.82 -9.35 18.18
CA ILE A 245 19.21 -9.24 17.71
C ILE A 245 19.93 -8.30 18.66
N ASP A 246 21.01 -8.74 19.30
CA ASP A 246 21.80 -7.86 20.16
C ASP A 246 22.67 -6.88 19.35
N ALA A 247 23.32 -5.92 20.03
CA ALA A 247 24.10 -4.90 19.37
C ALA A 247 25.44 -5.44 18.82
N GLU A 248 26.03 -6.40 19.47
CA GLU A 248 27.30 -7.01 19.04
C GLU A 248 27.06 -7.86 17.78
N GLU A 249 26.02 -8.68 17.80
CA GLU A 249 25.58 -9.46 16.65
C GLU A 249 25.30 -8.57 15.43
N PHE A 250 24.53 -7.48 15.62
CA PHE A 250 24.26 -6.53 14.54
C PHE A 250 25.54 -5.90 13.98
N ASN A 251 26.48 -5.49 14.85
CA ASN A 251 27.74 -4.88 14.43
C ASN A 251 28.61 -5.85 13.65
N ASN A 252 28.73 -7.09 14.11
CA ASN A 252 29.53 -8.14 13.47
C ASN A 252 28.96 -8.50 12.09
N GLU A 253 27.66 -8.71 12.01
CA GLU A 253 26.99 -8.99 10.75
C GLU A 253 27.05 -7.82 9.76
N SER A 254 26.89 -6.59 10.25
CA SER A 254 27.02 -5.40 9.40
C SER A 254 28.41 -5.28 8.78
N LYS A 255 29.47 -5.60 9.52
CA LYS A 255 30.84 -5.65 8.98
C LYS A 255 31.00 -6.80 7.97
N ARG A 256 30.45 -7.97 8.25
CA ARG A 256 30.49 -9.12 7.33
C ARG A 256 29.89 -8.79 5.98
N VAL A 257 28.64 -8.28 5.97
CA VAL A 257 27.91 -8.04 4.74
C VAL A 257 28.40 -6.80 3.97
N LEU A 258 29.08 -5.87 4.68
CA LEU A 258 29.67 -4.69 4.05
C LEU A 258 30.76 -5.07 3.04
N ILE A 259 31.44 -6.20 3.22
CA ILE A 259 32.43 -6.75 2.26
C ILE A 259 31.78 -6.99 0.89
N ASP A 260 30.54 -7.43 0.87
CA ASP A 260 29.71 -7.61 -0.34
C ASP A 260 29.00 -6.31 -0.76
N GLY A 261 29.30 -5.18 -0.13
CA GLY A 261 28.70 -3.87 -0.44
C GLY A 261 27.28 -3.69 0.06
N VAL A 262 26.86 -4.48 1.06
CA VAL A 262 25.53 -4.34 1.69
C VAL A 262 25.64 -3.50 2.96
N LYS A 263 24.93 -2.37 3.01
CA LYS A 263 24.85 -1.46 4.15
C LYS A 263 23.52 -1.65 4.86
N LEU A 264 23.56 -2.24 6.05
CA LEU A 264 22.37 -2.45 6.85
C LEU A 264 22.00 -1.18 7.63
N LYS A 265 20.72 -0.86 7.69
CA LYS A 265 20.21 0.36 8.36
C LYS A 265 19.94 0.14 9.85
N ASN A 266 19.41 -1.03 10.19
CA ASN A 266 19.00 -1.41 11.55
C ASN A 266 18.84 -2.94 11.67
N LYS A 267 18.46 -3.41 12.85
CA LYS A 267 18.30 -4.84 13.16
C LYS A 267 17.17 -5.52 12.37
N GLU A 268 16.07 -4.81 12.11
CA GLU A 268 14.99 -5.27 11.23
C GLU A 268 15.51 -5.54 9.81
N HIS A 269 16.29 -4.59 9.27
CA HIS A 269 16.89 -4.72 7.94
C HIS A 269 17.87 -5.91 7.88
N LEU A 270 18.63 -6.17 8.96
CA LEU A 270 19.48 -7.35 9.08
C LEU A 270 18.65 -8.64 9.08
N TYR A 271 17.56 -8.69 9.83
CA TYR A 271 16.71 -9.87 9.90
C TYR A 271 16.18 -10.25 8.50
N TYR A 272 15.65 -9.27 7.77
CA TYR A 272 15.14 -9.50 6.43
C TYR A 272 16.25 -9.82 5.43
N TYR A 273 17.42 -9.21 5.56
CA TYR A 273 18.58 -9.53 4.73
C TYR A 273 19.03 -10.97 4.90
N ARG A 274 19.07 -11.51 6.11
CA ARG A 274 19.43 -12.91 6.38
C ARG A 274 18.50 -13.88 5.65
N ILE A 275 17.20 -13.61 5.64
CA ILE A 275 16.22 -14.39 4.90
C ILE A 275 16.45 -14.25 3.39
N TYR A 276 16.68 -13.03 2.91
CA TYR A 276 17.01 -12.78 1.51
C TYR A 276 18.28 -13.53 1.09
N GLU A 277 19.35 -13.42 1.87
CA GLU A 277 20.64 -14.05 1.62
C GLU A 277 20.52 -15.60 1.57
N SER A 278 19.68 -16.19 2.42
CA SER A 278 19.43 -17.64 2.41
C SER A 278 18.76 -18.15 1.13
N PHE A 279 17.94 -17.33 0.48
CA PHE A 279 17.28 -17.67 -0.78
C PHE A 279 18.11 -17.34 -2.02
N PHE A 280 18.82 -16.23 -2.01
CA PHE A 280 19.38 -15.61 -3.22
C PHE A 280 20.88 -15.36 -3.14
N GLY A 281 21.50 -15.47 -1.97
CA GLY A 281 22.87 -15.02 -1.73
C GLY A 281 23.01 -13.50 -1.72
N SER A 282 24.24 -13.00 -1.82
CA SER A 282 24.50 -11.56 -1.84
C SER A 282 24.02 -10.90 -3.14
N PRO A 283 23.29 -9.76 -3.08
CA PRO A 283 22.86 -9.02 -4.27
C PRO A 283 24.00 -8.60 -5.20
N ALA A 284 25.20 -8.43 -4.66
CA ALA A 284 26.41 -8.05 -5.42
C ALA A 284 26.80 -9.11 -6.46
N LYS A 285 26.46 -10.38 -6.22
CA LYS A 285 26.82 -11.51 -7.08
C LYS A 285 25.92 -11.68 -8.30
N GLU A 286 24.80 -10.94 -8.33
CA GLU A 286 23.88 -11.01 -9.48
C GLU A 286 24.46 -10.26 -10.70
N PRO A 287 24.27 -10.78 -11.92
CA PRO A 287 24.64 -10.05 -13.14
C PRO A 287 23.93 -8.69 -13.19
N CYS A 288 24.63 -7.65 -13.66
CA CYS A 288 24.06 -6.32 -13.73
C CYS A 288 24.60 -5.56 -14.94
N GLU A 289 23.69 -5.21 -15.84
CA GLU A 289 23.98 -4.44 -17.06
C GLU A 289 23.70 -2.91 -16.88
N THR A 290 23.13 -2.53 -15.74
CA THR A 290 22.79 -1.14 -15.40
C THR A 290 23.63 -0.65 -14.21
N LYS A 291 23.19 0.46 -13.57
CA LYS A 291 23.84 0.94 -12.35
C LYS A 291 23.50 0.06 -11.16
N ARG A 292 24.45 -0.08 -10.25
CA ARG A 292 24.24 -0.77 -8.97
C ARG A 292 23.84 0.20 -7.87
N CYS A 293 23.04 -0.29 -6.96
CA CYS A 293 22.67 0.42 -5.71
C CYS A 293 23.91 0.61 -4.83
N SER A 294 24.19 1.83 -4.37
CA SER A 294 25.33 2.14 -3.47
C SER A 294 25.13 1.61 -2.03
N PHE A 295 23.94 1.06 -1.73
CA PHE A 295 23.62 0.52 -0.40
C PHE A 295 23.60 -1.00 -0.34
N CYS A 296 23.28 -1.71 -1.43
CA CYS A 296 23.22 -3.17 -1.41
C CYS A 296 23.84 -3.84 -2.63
N SER A 297 24.42 -3.09 -3.54
CA SER A 297 25.05 -3.57 -4.77
C SER A 297 24.13 -4.30 -5.75
N SER A 298 22.81 -4.36 -5.50
CA SER A 298 21.85 -4.92 -6.45
C SER A 298 21.74 -4.07 -7.71
N CYS A 299 21.34 -4.70 -8.81
CA CYS A 299 21.10 -4.01 -10.07
C CYS A 299 19.84 -3.12 -9.96
N LEU A 300 19.96 -1.84 -10.36
CA LEU A 300 18.85 -0.91 -10.29
C LEU A 300 17.95 -1.05 -11.53
N THR A 301 16.69 -1.39 -11.30
CA THR A 301 15.62 -1.37 -12.32
C THR A 301 14.93 -0.01 -12.39
N TYR A 302 15.10 0.83 -11.36
CA TYR A 302 14.59 2.19 -11.29
C TYR A 302 15.63 3.12 -10.67
N PRO A 303 15.94 4.28 -11.30
CA PRO A 303 17.09 5.09 -10.88
C PRO A 303 16.90 5.83 -9.56
N LYS A 304 15.67 6.03 -9.09
CA LYS A 304 15.38 6.80 -7.88
C LYS A 304 15.11 5.94 -6.65
N TYR A 305 14.93 4.61 -6.80
CA TYR A 305 14.59 3.72 -5.70
C TYR A 305 15.13 2.32 -5.93
N CYS A 306 15.69 1.71 -4.88
CA CYS A 306 16.15 0.32 -4.92
C CYS A 306 15.07 -0.62 -4.37
N TYR A 307 14.42 -1.38 -5.22
CA TYR A 307 13.39 -2.36 -4.82
C TYR A 307 13.95 -3.53 -3.99
N THR A 308 15.27 -3.74 -4.00
CA THR A 308 15.90 -4.82 -3.22
C THR A 308 16.09 -4.45 -1.76
N CYS A 309 16.53 -3.23 -1.45
CA CYS A 309 16.87 -2.82 -0.06
C CYS A 309 16.15 -1.57 0.45
N GLY A 310 15.28 -0.95 -0.35
CA GLY A 310 14.56 0.25 0.04
C GLY A 310 15.41 1.52 0.13
N ALA A 311 16.53 1.59 -0.58
CA ALA A 311 17.35 2.82 -0.60
C ALA A 311 16.73 3.89 -1.49
N PHE A 312 16.68 5.15 -0.98
CA PHE A 312 16.19 6.32 -1.69
C PHE A 312 16.99 7.58 -1.26
N PRO A 313 17.73 8.25 -2.17
CA PRO A 313 18.14 7.74 -3.47
C PRO A 313 19.08 6.53 -3.34
N PRO A 314 19.17 5.65 -4.35
CA PRO A 314 20.01 4.44 -4.28
C PRO A 314 21.44 4.67 -4.79
N ILE A 315 21.74 5.90 -5.25
CA ILE A 315 23.04 6.30 -5.82
C ILE A 315 23.57 7.52 -5.07
#